data_509e6c0d3d1dc115d88326c0db536d12
#
_entry.id   509e6c0d3d1dc115d88326c0db536d12
#
_cell.length_a   1.000
_cell.length_b   1.000
_cell.length_c   1.000
_cell.angle_alpha   90.00
_cell.angle_beta   90.00
_cell.angle_gamma   90.00
#
_symmetry.space_group_name_H-M   'P 1'
#
loop_
_entity.id
_entity.type
_entity.pdbx_description
1 polymer ?
#
loop_
_entity_poly.entity_id
_entity_poly.type
_entity_poly.pdbx_seq_one_letter_code
_entity_poly.pdbx_strand_id
1 'polypeptide(L)'
;LALGGETCDEEAVSRTCKQGVDTLAELERWGLALRRREGGLPYASAAPGHKTPRLTGCGDSTIREVTRILEEQAIKRGIQRNADSIPLSIVSDNSQVRGIVTLDVPTGRIDAIQAKAVILATEGHQGLWSKPSDGSGTGSALAIAAGIDLKGMEITPRHPLTIRDCGIHIPLDVLGSGGRIRRENGDDVGPEEVLEGEPCVLDLRQMDADAKVWFSQTSMRIMDRLGI
;
A
#
# COMPACT_ATOMS: atom_id res chain seq x y z
N LEU A 1 13.53 -8.54 9.57
CA LEU A 1 14.23 -7.68 10.55
C LEU A 1 15.29 -6.81 9.86
N ALA A 2 16.15 -7.37 8.99
CA ALA A 2 17.23 -6.61 8.37
C ALA A 2 16.77 -5.34 7.61
N LEU A 3 15.61 -5.37 6.95
CA LEU A 3 15.04 -4.22 6.24
C LEU A 3 14.50 -3.13 7.17
N GLY A 4 14.08 -3.50 8.38
CA GLY A 4 13.55 -2.56 9.36
C GLY A 4 14.60 -1.98 10.30
N GLY A 5 15.86 -2.37 10.14
CA GLY A 5 16.94 -1.97 11.05
C GLY A 5 16.66 -2.38 12.50
N GLU A 6 17.20 -1.63 13.41
CA GLU A 6 17.04 -1.89 14.86
C GLU A 6 15.75 -1.31 15.47
N THR A 7 14.90 -0.67 14.64
CA THR A 7 13.68 0.01 15.10
C THR A 7 12.45 -0.88 15.08
N CYS A 8 12.56 -2.09 14.53
CA CYS A 8 11.44 -3.02 14.39
C CYS A 8 11.06 -3.68 15.73
N ASP A 9 9.76 -3.81 15.95
CA ASP A 9 9.21 -4.75 16.92
C ASP A 9 9.31 -6.18 16.37
N GLU A 10 10.27 -6.95 16.88
CA GLU A 10 10.58 -8.30 16.38
C GLU A 10 9.42 -9.28 16.52
N GLU A 11 8.66 -9.17 17.60
CA GLU A 11 7.49 -10.03 17.82
C GLU A 11 6.39 -9.71 16.80
N ALA A 12 6.11 -8.43 16.56
CA ALA A 12 5.14 -7.99 15.56
C ALA A 12 5.54 -8.43 14.15
N VAL A 13 6.82 -8.28 13.79
CA VAL A 13 7.35 -8.73 12.49
C VAL A 13 7.21 -10.24 12.35
N SER A 14 7.63 -11.01 13.37
CA SER A 14 7.54 -12.48 13.34
C SER A 14 6.09 -12.96 13.19
N ARG A 15 5.16 -12.35 13.93
CA ARG A 15 3.73 -12.64 13.84
C ARG A 15 3.18 -12.33 12.45
N THR A 16 3.46 -11.16 11.92
CA THR A 16 3.01 -10.73 10.59
C THR A 16 3.54 -11.65 9.49
N CYS A 17 4.82 -12.02 9.54
CA CYS A 17 5.40 -12.93 8.55
C CYS A 17 4.77 -14.33 8.60
N LYS A 18 4.47 -14.86 9.80
CA LYS A 18 3.80 -16.15 9.93
C LYS A 18 2.36 -16.12 9.43
N GLN A 19 1.62 -15.09 9.78
CA GLN A 19 0.22 -14.93 9.37
C GLN A 19 0.05 -14.58 7.89
N GLY A 20 1.05 -13.95 7.28
CA GLY A 20 0.99 -13.52 5.89
C GLY A 20 0.72 -14.65 4.90
N VAL A 21 1.28 -15.83 5.15
CA VAL A 21 1.06 -17.02 4.29
C VAL A 21 -0.40 -17.49 4.38
N ASP A 22 -0.95 -17.57 5.58
CA ASP A 22 -2.34 -18.00 5.80
C ASP A 22 -3.32 -16.97 5.22
N THR A 23 -3.03 -15.69 5.42
CA THR A 23 -3.82 -14.58 4.85
C THR A 23 -3.84 -14.64 3.33
N LEU A 24 -2.69 -14.89 2.69
CA LEU A 24 -2.62 -15.02 1.24
C LEU A 24 -3.45 -16.20 0.74
N ALA A 25 -3.34 -17.36 1.40
CA ALA A 25 -4.13 -18.54 1.07
C ALA A 25 -5.64 -18.31 1.24
N GLU A 26 -6.03 -17.50 2.21
CA GLU A 26 -7.42 -17.10 2.41
C GLU A 26 -7.93 -16.19 1.30
N LEU A 27 -7.14 -15.18 0.90
CA LEU A 27 -7.47 -14.30 -0.21
C LEU A 27 -7.61 -15.08 -1.53
N GLU A 28 -6.75 -16.08 -1.78
CA GLU A 28 -6.90 -16.97 -2.94
C GLU A 28 -8.20 -17.79 -2.89
N ARG A 29 -8.57 -18.31 -1.72
CA ARG A 29 -9.86 -19.01 -1.54
C ARG A 29 -11.05 -18.09 -1.77
N TRP A 30 -10.91 -16.78 -1.53
CA TRP A 30 -11.94 -15.79 -1.82
C TRP A 30 -11.93 -15.30 -3.27
N GLY A 31 -10.95 -15.73 -4.06
CA GLY A 31 -10.90 -15.47 -5.50
C GLY A 31 -9.79 -14.53 -5.94
N LEU A 32 -8.76 -14.29 -5.13
CA LEU A 32 -7.59 -13.55 -5.56
C LEU A 32 -6.79 -14.38 -6.60
N ALA A 33 -6.72 -13.86 -7.82
CA ALA A 33 -5.96 -14.48 -8.89
C ALA A 33 -4.51 -14.00 -8.87
N LEU A 34 -3.63 -14.70 -8.17
CA LEU A 34 -2.21 -14.38 -8.15
C LEU A 34 -1.54 -14.69 -9.49
N ARG A 35 -0.54 -13.87 -9.87
CA ARG A 35 0.38 -14.22 -10.94
C ARG A 35 1.10 -15.52 -10.58
N ARG A 36 1.16 -16.45 -11.54
CA ARG A 36 1.75 -17.79 -11.33
C ARG A 36 2.88 -18.03 -12.31
N ARG A 37 3.83 -18.89 -11.92
CA ARG A 37 4.86 -19.45 -12.80
C ARG A 37 4.44 -20.83 -13.32
N GLU A 38 5.20 -21.38 -14.24
CA GLU A 38 5.03 -22.77 -14.64
C GLU A 38 5.02 -23.69 -13.40
N GLY A 39 4.13 -24.67 -13.40
CA GLY A 39 3.90 -25.54 -12.24
C GLY A 39 2.87 -25.04 -11.23
N GLY A 40 2.23 -23.88 -11.50
CA GLY A 40 1.07 -23.39 -10.75
C GLY A 40 1.38 -22.73 -9.40
N LEU A 41 2.64 -22.62 -9.00
CA LEU A 41 3.01 -21.89 -7.79
C LEU A 41 2.91 -20.38 -7.99
N PRO A 42 2.58 -19.60 -6.95
CA PRO A 42 2.62 -18.13 -7.03
C PRO A 42 3.98 -17.65 -7.54
N TYR A 43 3.95 -16.69 -8.46
CA TYR A 43 5.16 -16.02 -8.89
C TYR A 43 5.70 -15.18 -7.74
N ALA A 44 6.96 -15.38 -7.40
CA ALA A 44 7.64 -14.57 -6.42
C ALA A 44 8.70 -13.72 -7.09
N SER A 45 8.56 -12.40 -7.01
CA SER A 45 9.53 -11.45 -7.51
C SER A 45 10.52 -11.00 -6.45
N ALA A 46 11.72 -10.63 -6.92
CA ALA A 46 12.70 -9.95 -6.08
C ALA A 46 12.31 -8.48 -5.89
N ALA A 47 12.72 -7.91 -4.78
CA ALA A 47 12.65 -6.48 -4.56
C ALA A 47 13.97 -6.00 -3.92
N PRO A 48 14.32 -4.73 -4.08
CA PRO A 48 15.48 -4.15 -3.41
C PRO A 48 15.49 -4.44 -1.91
N GLY A 49 16.65 -4.79 -1.35
CA GLY A 49 16.81 -5.16 0.05
C GLY A 49 16.32 -6.56 0.44
N HIS A 50 15.70 -7.30 -0.45
CA HIS A 50 15.26 -8.67 -0.19
C HIS A 50 16.33 -9.69 -0.59
N LYS A 51 16.74 -10.57 0.32
CA LYS A 51 17.73 -11.64 0.04
C LYS A 51 17.17 -12.73 -0.89
N THR A 52 15.87 -12.93 -0.89
CA THR A 52 15.18 -13.95 -1.70
C THR A 52 13.90 -13.38 -2.29
N PRO A 53 13.51 -13.80 -3.53
CA PRO A 53 12.24 -13.43 -4.11
C PRO A 53 11.07 -13.89 -3.22
N ARG A 54 10.19 -12.95 -2.82
CA ARG A 54 9.04 -13.23 -1.94
C ARG A 54 7.86 -12.27 -2.12
N LEU A 55 7.97 -11.30 -3.04
CA LEU A 55 6.82 -10.48 -3.39
C LEU A 55 5.92 -11.25 -4.34
N THR A 56 4.65 -11.36 -3.98
CA THR A 56 3.64 -11.99 -4.83
C THR A 56 2.38 -11.13 -4.88
N GLY A 57 1.65 -11.24 -5.96
CA GLY A 57 0.44 -10.45 -6.17
C GLY A 57 -0.13 -10.63 -7.57
N CYS A 58 -0.92 -9.66 -7.99
CA CYS A 58 -1.54 -9.54 -9.31
C CYS A 58 -0.90 -8.41 -10.13
N GLY A 59 0.41 -8.22 -10.02
CA GLY A 59 1.09 -7.08 -10.61
C GLY A 59 0.63 -5.75 -10.01
N ASP A 60 0.46 -4.73 -10.84
CA ASP A 60 0.03 -3.38 -10.43
C ASP A 60 -1.45 -3.29 -10.04
N SER A 61 -2.21 -4.35 -10.21
CA SER A 61 -3.61 -4.43 -9.83
C SER A 61 -3.83 -5.02 -8.42
N THR A 62 -2.78 -5.39 -7.71
CA THR A 62 -2.87 -6.15 -6.45
C THR A 62 -3.79 -5.47 -5.44
N ILE A 63 -3.57 -4.19 -5.14
CA ILE A 63 -4.38 -3.45 -4.15
C ILE A 63 -5.85 -3.41 -4.57
N ARG A 64 -6.12 -3.13 -5.84
CA ARG A 64 -7.50 -3.08 -6.38
C ARG A 64 -8.20 -4.44 -6.23
N GLU A 65 -7.55 -5.52 -6.59
CA GLU A 65 -8.14 -6.86 -6.51
C GLU A 65 -8.36 -7.31 -5.06
N VAL A 66 -7.42 -7.04 -4.17
CA VAL A 66 -7.60 -7.30 -2.74
C VAL A 66 -8.78 -6.50 -2.18
N THR A 67 -8.86 -5.20 -2.49
CA THR A 67 -9.98 -4.36 -2.05
C THR A 67 -11.31 -4.90 -2.57
N ARG A 68 -11.40 -5.25 -3.86
CA ARG A 68 -12.61 -5.82 -4.46
C ARG A 68 -13.07 -7.08 -3.73
N ILE A 69 -12.15 -7.99 -3.44
CA ILE A 69 -12.45 -9.25 -2.75
C ILE A 69 -12.91 -8.98 -1.31
N LEU A 70 -12.23 -8.09 -0.59
CA LEU A 70 -12.62 -7.72 0.77
C LEU A 70 -13.99 -7.05 0.80
N GLU A 71 -14.31 -6.21 -0.18
CA GLU A 71 -15.65 -5.63 -0.34
C GLU A 71 -16.72 -6.70 -0.55
N GLU A 72 -16.47 -7.66 -1.44
CA GLU A 72 -17.40 -8.80 -1.62
C GLU A 72 -17.61 -9.57 -0.32
N GLN A 73 -16.53 -9.83 0.44
CA GLN A 73 -16.63 -10.54 1.71
C GLN A 73 -17.39 -9.73 2.76
N ALA A 74 -17.22 -8.42 2.79
CA ALA A 74 -17.97 -7.54 3.68
C ALA A 74 -19.48 -7.56 3.35
N ILE A 75 -19.83 -7.48 2.06
CA ILE A 75 -21.23 -7.56 1.60
C ILE A 75 -21.84 -8.92 1.97
N LYS A 76 -21.13 -10.03 1.68
CA LYS A 76 -21.60 -11.39 2.01
C LYS A 76 -21.84 -11.60 3.51
N ARG A 77 -21.15 -10.87 4.36
CA ARG A 77 -21.30 -10.91 5.82
C ARG A 77 -22.26 -9.85 6.38
N GLY A 78 -22.90 -9.06 5.53
CA GLY A 78 -23.82 -8.00 5.95
C GLY A 78 -23.12 -6.86 6.73
N ILE A 79 -21.81 -6.66 6.52
CA ILE A 79 -21.09 -5.55 7.14
C ILE A 79 -21.51 -4.25 6.48
N GLN A 80 -22.01 -3.33 7.29
CA GLN A 80 -22.41 -2.02 6.80
C GLN A 80 -21.18 -1.21 6.38
N ARG A 81 -21.26 -0.56 5.23
CA ARG A 81 -20.25 0.35 4.70
C ARG A 81 -20.80 1.77 4.65
N ASN A 82 -20.04 2.70 5.20
CA ASN A 82 -20.32 4.12 5.08
C ASN A 82 -19.26 4.74 4.17
N ALA A 83 -19.55 4.82 2.88
CA ALA A 83 -18.70 5.53 1.93
C ALA A 83 -18.82 7.05 2.17
N ASP A 84 -17.84 7.81 1.69
CA ASP A 84 -17.83 9.28 1.76
C ASP A 84 -18.02 9.85 3.18
N SER A 85 -17.55 9.11 4.18
CA SER A 85 -17.66 9.47 5.59
C SER A 85 -16.28 9.75 6.17
N ILE A 86 -16.08 10.93 6.71
CA ILE A 86 -14.81 11.37 7.31
C ILE A 86 -14.91 11.24 8.82
N PRO A 87 -13.99 10.51 9.47
CA PRO A 87 -13.93 10.44 10.92
C PRO A 87 -13.44 11.78 11.50
N LEU A 88 -14.16 12.32 12.47
CA LEU A 88 -13.86 13.58 13.13
C LEU A 88 -13.24 13.41 14.53
N SER A 89 -13.75 12.47 15.32
CA SER A 89 -13.24 12.21 16.66
C SER A 89 -13.61 10.81 17.15
N ILE A 90 -12.75 10.23 17.99
CA ILE A 90 -13.06 9.04 18.78
C ILE A 90 -13.71 9.50 20.08
N VAL A 91 -14.84 8.90 20.42
CA VAL A 91 -15.54 9.18 21.68
C VAL A 91 -15.09 8.17 22.74
N SER A 92 -14.60 8.65 23.85
CA SER A 92 -14.22 7.82 24.99
C SER A 92 -14.79 8.38 26.29
N ASP A 93 -15.03 7.48 27.23
CA ASP A 93 -15.45 7.78 28.60
C ASP A 93 -14.72 6.85 29.56
N ASN A 94 -14.10 7.41 30.62
CA ASN A 94 -13.32 6.64 31.61
C ASN A 94 -12.31 5.68 30.95
N SER A 95 -11.55 6.15 29.93
CA SER A 95 -10.58 5.37 29.18
C SER A 95 -11.18 4.21 28.38
N GLN A 96 -12.48 4.18 28.15
CA GLN A 96 -13.17 3.22 27.32
C GLN A 96 -13.71 3.88 26.05
N VAL A 97 -13.45 3.29 24.91
CA VAL A 97 -14.03 3.73 23.63
C VAL A 97 -15.54 3.51 23.67
N ARG A 98 -16.31 4.52 23.26
CA ARG A 98 -17.78 4.49 23.14
C ARG A 98 -18.25 4.55 21.70
N GLY A 99 -17.41 5.03 20.79
CA GLY A 99 -17.75 5.15 19.38
C GLY A 99 -16.89 6.15 18.65
N ILE A 100 -17.42 6.63 17.55
CA ILE A 100 -16.76 7.59 16.66
C ILE A 100 -17.79 8.61 16.16
N VAL A 101 -17.35 9.84 15.99
CA VAL A 101 -18.12 10.90 15.29
C VAL A 101 -17.60 11.01 13.87
N THR A 102 -18.50 11.05 12.91
CA THR A 102 -18.18 11.13 11.49
C THR A 102 -18.94 12.27 10.81
N LEU A 103 -18.35 12.80 9.74
CA LEU A 103 -19.00 13.72 8.82
C LEU A 103 -19.40 12.95 7.55
N ASP A 104 -20.66 12.94 7.23
CA ASP A 104 -21.16 12.50 5.93
C ASP A 104 -20.92 13.61 4.91
N VAL A 105 -19.99 13.40 3.99
CA VAL A 105 -19.52 14.44 3.06
C VAL A 105 -20.60 14.94 2.12
N PRO A 106 -21.42 14.06 1.49
CA PRO A 106 -22.48 14.49 0.58
C PRO A 106 -23.54 15.40 1.22
N THR A 107 -23.87 15.17 2.49
CA THR A 107 -24.96 15.89 3.15
C THR A 107 -24.48 16.93 4.17
N GLY A 108 -23.21 16.88 4.56
CA GLY A 108 -22.68 17.71 5.65
C GLY A 108 -23.16 17.30 7.04
N ARG A 109 -23.87 16.18 7.17
CA ARG A 109 -24.40 15.71 8.46
C ARG A 109 -23.31 15.13 9.34
N ILE A 110 -23.36 15.45 10.61
CA ILE A 110 -22.50 14.87 11.63
C ILE A 110 -23.26 13.73 12.32
N ASP A 111 -22.69 12.54 12.29
CA ASP A 111 -23.25 11.34 12.87
C ASP A 111 -22.38 10.81 14.01
N ALA A 112 -23.01 10.31 15.06
CA ALA A 112 -22.31 9.58 16.11
C ALA A 112 -22.63 8.08 15.98
N ILE A 113 -21.58 7.29 15.75
CA ILE A 113 -21.67 5.83 15.62
C ILE A 113 -21.20 5.21 16.93
N GLN A 114 -22.11 4.56 17.66
CA GLN A 114 -21.78 3.85 18.87
C GLN A 114 -21.03 2.56 18.55
N ALA A 115 -19.91 2.33 19.22
CA ALA A 115 -19.10 1.12 19.06
C ALA A 115 -18.38 0.76 20.36
N LYS A 116 -18.20 -0.54 20.58
CA LYS A 116 -17.41 -1.07 21.71
C LYS A 116 -15.90 -0.96 21.47
N ALA A 117 -15.48 -0.90 20.20
CA ALA A 117 -14.11 -0.74 19.79
C ALA A 117 -14.07 -0.01 18.44
N VAL A 118 -13.00 0.71 18.17
CA VAL A 118 -12.70 1.36 16.89
C VAL A 118 -11.35 0.85 16.42
N ILE A 119 -11.30 0.36 15.17
CA ILE A 119 -10.05 -0.07 14.52
C ILE A 119 -9.63 1.05 13.57
N LEU A 120 -8.46 1.64 13.82
CA LEU A 120 -7.84 2.59 12.92
C LEU A 120 -6.98 1.82 11.91
N ALA A 121 -7.51 1.65 10.72
CA ALA A 121 -6.82 1.01 9.58
C ALA A 121 -6.65 2.04 8.46
N THR A 122 -6.33 3.27 8.83
CA THR A 122 -6.06 4.39 7.94
C THR A 122 -4.63 4.32 7.44
N GLU A 123 -4.36 5.03 6.37
CA GLU A 123 -2.99 5.20 5.92
C GLU A 123 -2.16 6.03 6.92
N GLY A 124 -0.85 6.08 6.67
CA GLY A 124 0.07 6.88 7.47
C GLY A 124 -0.09 8.39 7.24
N HIS A 125 0.97 9.14 7.49
CA HIS A 125 1.00 10.61 7.41
C HIS A 125 2.02 11.12 6.37
N GLN A 126 2.32 10.30 5.35
CA GLN A 126 3.31 10.57 4.32
C GLN A 126 2.99 11.84 3.51
N GLY A 127 1.74 12.26 3.45
CA GLY A 127 1.31 13.49 2.79
C GLY A 127 1.95 14.78 3.33
N LEU A 128 2.58 14.69 4.51
CA LEU A 128 3.33 15.81 5.09
C LEU A 128 4.65 16.09 4.35
N TRP A 129 5.27 15.08 3.73
CA TRP A 129 6.59 15.22 3.09
C TRP A 129 6.68 14.58 1.70
N SER A 130 5.73 13.75 1.30
CA SER A 130 5.73 13.06 0.00
C SER A 130 4.48 13.39 -0.77
N LYS A 131 4.65 13.79 -2.02
CA LYS A 131 3.54 14.02 -2.95
C LYS A 131 3.80 13.23 -4.25
N PRO A 132 2.77 12.59 -4.80
CA PRO A 132 1.45 12.37 -4.20
C PRO A 132 1.53 11.34 -3.08
N SER A 133 0.61 11.45 -2.13
CA SER A 133 0.49 10.46 -1.06
C SER A 133 -0.96 10.44 -0.58
N ASP A 134 -1.46 9.26 -0.33
CA ASP A 134 -2.79 9.06 0.24
C ASP A 134 -2.78 9.17 1.78
N GLY A 135 -1.58 9.25 2.37
CA GLY A 135 -1.39 9.32 3.81
C GLY A 135 -1.66 10.71 4.38
N SER A 136 -2.92 11.05 4.64
CA SER A 136 -3.34 12.34 5.20
C SER A 136 -2.99 12.53 6.68
N GLY A 137 -2.68 11.46 7.42
CA GLY A 137 -2.43 11.48 8.86
C GLY A 137 -3.70 11.53 9.72
N THR A 138 -4.89 11.41 9.14
CA THR A 138 -6.16 11.49 9.88
C THR A 138 -6.24 10.49 11.03
N GLY A 139 -5.85 9.22 10.81
CA GLY A 139 -5.87 8.22 11.87
C GLY A 139 -4.91 8.52 13.02
N SER A 140 -3.71 9.01 12.69
CA SER A 140 -2.75 9.45 13.71
C SER A 140 -3.28 10.65 14.51
N ALA A 141 -3.89 11.62 13.84
CA ALA A 141 -4.50 12.77 14.50
C ALA A 141 -5.64 12.37 15.43
N LEU A 142 -6.52 11.45 15.01
CA LEU A 142 -7.60 10.91 15.84
C LEU A 142 -7.07 10.19 17.07
N ALA A 143 -6.00 9.39 16.92
CA ALA A 143 -5.38 8.68 18.03
C ALA A 143 -4.78 9.65 19.05
N ILE A 144 -4.02 10.66 18.61
CA ILE A 144 -3.45 11.70 19.48
C ILE A 144 -4.57 12.45 20.21
N ALA A 145 -5.60 12.88 19.49
CA ALA A 145 -6.73 13.59 20.08
C ALA A 145 -7.49 12.74 21.14
N ALA A 146 -7.46 11.42 20.99
CA ALA A 146 -8.03 10.48 21.95
C ALA A 146 -7.08 10.13 23.11
N GLY A 147 -5.88 10.73 23.17
CA GLY A 147 -4.88 10.48 24.22
C GLY A 147 -4.12 9.17 24.05
N ILE A 148 -4.03 8.64 22.84
CA ILE A 148 -3.30 7.40 22.52
C ILE A 148 -1.89 7.76 22.07
N ASP A 149 -0.89 7.11 22.66
CA ASP A 149 0.50 7.27 22.27
C ASP A 149 0.74 6.63 20.88
N LEU A 150 1.51 7.32 20.06
CA LEU A 150 1.92 6.83 18.75
C LEU A 150 3.35 6.29 18.79
N LYS A 151 3.63 5.26 17.97
CA LYS A 151 4.94 4.65 17.83
C LYS A 151 5.42 4.74 16.39
N GLY A 152 6.72 4.94 16.19
CA GLY A 152 7.32 4.97 14.86
C GLY A 152 7.08 6.27 14.08
N MET A 153 6.72 7.37 14.75
CA MET A 153 6.46 8.66 14.10
C MET A 153 7.70 9.32 13.50
N GLU A 154 8.89 8.88 13.90
CA GLU A 154 10.19 9.27 13.34
C GLU A 154 10.44 8.68 11.97
N ILE A 155 9.72 7.63 11.58
CA ILE A 155 9.90 6.96 10.30
C ILE A 155 9.19 7.76 9.22
N THR A 156 9.95 8.21 8.21
CA THR A 156 9.46 8.99 7.07
C THR A 156 9.58 8.19 5.77
N PRO A 157 8.71 7.17 5.54
CA PRO A 157 8.82 6.33 4.36
C PRO A 157 8.57 7.13 3.08
N ARG A 158 9.35 6.81 2.03
CA ARG A 158 9.16 7.35 0.68
C ARG A 158 9.13 6.21 -0.31
N HIS A 159 8.29 6.35 -1.33
CA HIS A 159 8.29 5.37 -2.42
C HIS A 159 9.50 5.62 -3.32
N PRO A 160 10.37 4.61 -3.55
CA PRO A 160 11.63 4.83 -4.25
C PRO A 160 11.46 5.08 -5.75
N LEU A 161 10.37 4.63 -6.34
CA LEU A 161 10.09 4.82 -7.77
C LEU A 161 8.79 5.61 -7.96
N THR A 162 8.93 6.85 -8.38
CA THR A 162 7.79 7.73 -8.67
C THR A 162 8.00 8.40 -10.02
N ILE A 163 6.97 8.40 -10.87
CA ILE A 163 7.05 9.10 -12.15
C ILE A 163 6.96 10.60 -11.90
N ARG A 164 7.92 11.32 -12.45
CA ARG A 164 7.97 12.77 -12.38
C ARG A 164 6.67 13.39 -12.92
N ASP A 165 6.26 14.48 -12.36
CA ASP A 165 5.13 15.33 -12.76
C ASP A 165 3.73 14.73 -12.63
N CYS A 166 3.57 13.42 -12.66
CA CYS A 166 2.27 12.79 -12.44
C CYS A 166 2.14 12.05 -11.09
N GLY A 167 3.28 11.81 -10.42
CA GLY A 167 3.34 11.24 -9.10
C GLY A 167 2.81 9.82 -8.95
N ILE A 168 2.79 9.07 -10.03
CA ILE A 168 2.39 7.66 -10.00
C ILE A 168 3.54 6.83 -9.43
N HIS A 169 3.26 6.08 -8.38
CA HIS A 169 4.20 5.11 -7.83
C HIS A 169 4.26 3.86 -8.71
N ILE A 170 5.48 3.43 -9.01
CA ILE A 170 5.71 2.22 -9.79
C ILE A 170 6.00 1.06 -8.84
N PRO A 171 5.28 -0.08 -8.98
CA PRO A 171 5.54 -1.26 -8.19
C PRO A 171 7.00 -1.73 -8.29
N LEU A 172 7.64 -2.01 -7.15
CA LEU A 172 9.06 -2.41 -7.12
C LEU A 172 9.34 -3.76 -7.79
N ASP A 173 8.36 -4.61 -7.88
CA ASP A 173 8.45 -5.91 -8.56
C ASP A 173 8.61 -5.78 -10.09
N VAL A 174 8.39 -4.60 -10.67
CA VAL A 174 8.80 -4.26 -12.03
C VAL A 174 10.30 -4.52 -12.23
N LEU A 175 11.13 -4.14 -11.28
CA LEU A 175 12.59 -4.37 -11.33
C LEU A 175 12.93 -5.86 -11.29
N GLY A 176 12.26 -6.62 -10.43
CA GLY A 176 12.38 -8.07 -10.35
C GLY A 176 11.88 -8.81 -11.59
N SER A 177 11.11 -8.13 -12.45
CA SER A 177 10.56 -8.67 -13.70
C SER A 177 11.31 -8.19 -14.94
N GLY A 178 12.53 -7.68 -14.79
CA GLY A 178 13.40 -7.26 -15.88
C GLY A 178 13.36 -5.77 -16.24
N GLY A 179 12.61 -4.95 -15.51
CA GLY A 179 12.71 -3.49 -15.60
C GLY A 179 14.09 -3.01 -15.15
N ARG A 180 14.60 -1.96 -15.79
CA ARG A 180 15.92 -1.37 -15.50
C ARG A 180 15.77 0.11 -15.22
N ILE A 181 16.48 0.60 -14.22
CA ILE A 181 16.63 2.04 -14.01
C ILE A 181 17.89 2.49 -14.75
N ARG A 182 17.78 3.56 -15.53
CA ARG A 182 18.88 4.13 -16.29
C ARG A 182 19.01 5.61 -16.03
N ARG A 183 20.22 6.10 -15.92
CA ARG A 183 20.50 7.53 -15.98
C ARG A 183 20.26 8.08 -17.40
N GLU A 184 20.19 9.38 -17.54
CA GLU A 184 20.01 10.04 -18.85
C GLU A 184 21.13 9.72 -19.84
N ASN A 185 22.33 9.43 -19.36
CA ASN A 185 23.45 9.00 -20.19
C ASN A 185 23.35 7.55 -20.69
N GLY A 186 22.32 6.79 -20.24
CA GLY A 186 22.05 5.41 -20.62
C GLY A 186 22.65 4.34 -19.70
N ASP A 187 23.43 4.72 -18.69
CA ASP A 187 24.01 3.76 -17.75
C ASP A 187 22.92 3.12 -16.87
N ASP A 188 23.00 1.81 -16.71
CA ASP A 188 22.19 1.08 -15.75
C ASP A 188 22.61 1.45 -14.31
N VAL A 189 21.66 1.63 -13.42
CA VAL A 189 21.91 2.02 -12.04
C VAL A 189 21.01 1.22 -11.09
N GLY A 190 21.58 0.79 -9.96
CA GLY A 190 20.81 0.17 -8.88
C GLY A 190 19.92 1.19 -8.18
N PRO A 191 18.74 0.79 -7.68
CA PRO A 191 17.85 1.73 -6.95
C PRO A 191 18.51 2.34 -5.71
N GLU A 192 19.47 1.64 -5.10
CA GLU A 192 20.26 2.11 -3.95
C GLU A 192 21.35 3.13 -4.33
N GLU A 193 21.67 3.25 -5.61
CA GLU A 193 22.69 4.18 -6.13
C GLU A 193 22.09 5.49 -6.62
N VAL A 194 20.75 5.53 -6.78
CA VAL A 194 20.05 6.71 -7.25
C VAL A 194 19.89 7.72 -6.12
N LEU A 195 20.34 8.95 -6.35
CA LEU A 195 20.17 10.03 -5.38
C LEU A 195 18.71 10.51 -5.34
N GLU A 196 18.28 11.00 -4.19
CA GLU A 196 16.94 11.56 -4.05
C GLU A 196 16.72 12.71 -5.05
N GLY A 197 15.68 12.58 -5.87
CA GLY A 197 15.33 13.57 -6.91
C GLY A 197 16.18 13.47 -8.17
N GLU A 198 17.12 12.54 -8.27
CA GLU A 198 17.85 12.28 -9.51
C GLU A 198 16.89 11.80 -10.61
N PRO A 199 16.86 12.45 -11.79
CA PRO A 199 16.04 12.01 -12.90
C PRO A 199 16.61 10.75 -13.53
N CYS A 200 15.80 9.68 -13.55
CA CYS A 200 16.14 8.42 -14.20
C CYS A 200 15.03 8.00 -15.15
N VAL A 201 15.36 7.14 -16.09
CA VAL A 201 14.43 6.51 -17.01
C VAL A 201 14.18 5.08 -16.57
N LEU A 202 12.93 4.66 -16.47
CA LEU A 202 12.57 3.26 -16.28
C LEU A 202 12.46 2.59 -17.65
N ASP A 203 13.40 1.69 -17.95
CA ASP A 203 13.44 0.93 -19.19
C ASP A 203 12.72 -0.42 -19.00
N LEU A 204 11.59 -0.58 -19.68
CA LEU A 204 10.75 -1.78 -19.64
C LEU A 204 10.96 -2.71 -20.84
N ARG A 205 11.88 -2.39 -21.76
CA ARG A 205 12.04 -3.15 -23.01
C ARG A 205 12.46 -4.59 -22.77
N GLN A 206 13.23 -4.83 -21.72
CA GLN A 206 13.74 -6.16 -21.37
C GLN A 206 12.82 -6.95 -20.43
N MET A 207 11.69 -6.40 -20.04
CA MET A 207 10.70 -7.14 -19.26
C MET A 207 10.13 -8.31 -20.05
N ASP A 208 9.88 -9.41 -19.35
CA ASP A 208 9.16 -10.56 -19.90
C ASP A 208 7.78 -10.15 -20.43
N ALA A 209 7.34 -10.81 -21.51
CA ALA A 209 6.08 -10.45 -22.17
C ALA A 209 4.87 -10.59 -21.24
N ASP A 210 4.84 -11.66 -20.44
CA ASP A 210 3.79 -11.86 -19.43
C ASP A 210 3.84 -10.81 -18.32
N ALA A 211 5.05 -10.41 -17.89
CA ALA A 211 5.22 -9.34 -16.89
C ALA A 211 4.62 -8.03 -17.40
N LYS A 212 4.80 -7.68 -18.66
CA LYS A 212 4.20 -6.45 -19.25
C LYS A 212 2.67 -6.43 -19.12
N VAL A 213 2.03 -7.58 -19.27
CA VAL A 213 0.57 -7.69 -19.10
C VAL A 213 0.18 -7.41 -17.64
N TRP A 214 0.92 -7.94 -16.67
CA TRP A 214 0.66 -7.72 -15.25
C TRP A 214 0.87 -6.29 -14.78
N PHE A 215 1.65 -5.49 -15.50
CA PHE A 215 1.91 -4.07 -15.21
C PHE A 215 1.23 -3.10 -16.20
N SER A 216 0.27 -3.57 -16.99
CA SER A 216 -0.43 -2.76 -17.99
C SER A 216 -1.25 -1.61 -17.42
N GLN A 217 -1.78 -1.77 -16.20
CA GLN A 217 -2.58 -0.73 -15.54
C GLN A 217 -1.75 0.51 -15.22
N THR A 218 -0.51 0.33 -14.76
CA THR A 218 0.41 1.44 -14.53
C THR A 218 0.68 2.20 -15.83
N SER A 219 0.93 1.48 -16.92
CA SER A 219 1.13 2.10 -18.23
C SER A 219 -0.07 2.90 -18.70
N MET A 220 -1.28 2.36 -18.55
CA MET A 220 -2.52 3.06 -18.91
C MET A 220 -2.73 4.33 -18.07
N ARG A 221 -2.48 4.29 -16.77
CA ARG A 221 -2.58 5.47 -15.90
C ARG A 221 -1.59 6.56 -16.29
N ILE A 222 -0.38 6.16 -16.68
CA ILE A 222 0.64 7.11 -17.15
C ILE A 222 0.17 7.78 -18.43
N MET A 223 -0.29 7.01 -19.41
CA MET A 223 -0.79 7.55 -20.69
C MET A 223 -1.98 8.49 -20.47
N ASP A 224 -2.97 8.08 -19.68
CA ASP A 224 -4.14 8.91 -19.33
C ASP A 224 -3.73 10.22 -18.64
N ARG A 225 -2.79 10.16 -17.71
CA ARG A 225 -2.31 11.35 -16.98
C ARG A 225 -1.50 12.31 -17.85
N LEU A 226 -0.76 11.79 -18.83
CA LEU A 226 0.05 12.58 -19.77
C LEU A 226 -0.73 13.00 -21.01
N GLY A 227 -1.94 12.50 -21.20
CA GLY A 227 -2.78 12.83 -22.36
C GLY A 227 -2.32 12.22 -23.67
N ILE A 228 -1.68 11.03 -23.63
CA ILE A 228 -1.16 10.30 -24.80
C ILE A 228 -1.96 9.01 -25.04
#